data_c75b38ab1c0e789c7c94f1827b7caf8c
#
_entry.id   c75b38ab1c0e789c7c94f1827b7caf8c
#
_cell.length_a   1.000
_cell.length_b   1.000
_cell.length_c   1.000
_cell.angle_alpha   90.00
_cell.angle_beta   90.00
_cell.angle_gamma   90.00
#
_symmetry.space_group_name_H-M   'P 1'
#
loop_
_entity.id
_entity.type
_entity.pdbx_description
1 polymer ?
#
loop_
_entity_poly.entity_id
_entity_poly.type
_entity_poly.pdbx_seq_one_letter_code
_entity_poly.pdbx_strand_id
1 'polypeptide(L)'
;MKITNVRARVVEWKQKTVPPQPHFCTNPVDLLALPSDTMSSFRFHSWLIAEVETDSGAVGIGNAALSPRVAKQVIDHHLKPILVGQNPFDYEYLWQCMYRSTIAFGRKGIGMAAISAVDIALWDLIGKVLKQPVFRLLGGKTKSRIPVYASRLYGQPLEDLAREAAQYKSQGFQAMKLRFGWGPLDGAAGMQRNLELVRTVRETVGDEIDVMADAYMGWTLEYARRMIPLLEKYHLRWMEEPVVPDDIAGYAALKALNVVPISGGEHEFTLYGFREMIDARAVDVIQFDTNRVGGITQAKKVSALAEAYGIPVIPHAGQMHNYHVVMA
;
A
#
# COMPACT_ATOMS: atom_id res chain seq x y z
N MET A 1 26.80 -18.68 8.65
CA MET A 1 25.45 -18.54 9.26
C MET A 1 24.45 -19.21 8.34
N LYS A 2 23.57 -20.01 8.92
CA LYS A 2 22.54 -20.72 8.17
C LYS A 2 21.17 -20.50 8.81
N ILE A 3 20.15 -20.39 7.99
CA ILE A 3 18.76 -20.39 8.45
C ILE A 3 18.43 -21.76 9.00
N THR A 4 17.99 -21.82 10.26
CA THR A 4 17.61 -23.07 10.95
C THR A 4 16.11 -23.26 10.93
N ASN A 5 15.34 -22.18 10.89
CA ASN A 5 13.89 -22.23 10.88
C ASN A 5 13.27 -20.98 10.27
N VAL A 6 12.08 -21.12 9.71
CA VAL A 6 11.19 -20.03 9.34
C VAL A 6 9.85 -20.30 9.97
N ARG A 7 9.36 -19.37 10.78
CA ARG A 7 8.11 -19.49 11.51
C ARG A 7 7.16 -18.38 11.12
N ALA A 8 5.91 -18.74 10.86
CA ALA A 8 4.84 -17.78 10.60
C ALA A 8 3.78 -17.85 11.69
N ARG A 9 3.46 -16.70 12.28
CA ARG A 9 2.43 -16.56 13.32
C ARG A 9 1.38 -15.55 12.88
N VAL A 10 0.11 -15.89 13.10
CA VAL A 10 -0.99 -14.95 12.94
C VAL A 10 -1.30 -14.32 14.28
N VAL A 11 -1.25 -13.00 14.32
CA VAL A 11 -1.61 -12.18 15.49
C VAL A 11 -2.95 -11.52 15.18
N GLU A 12 -3.92 -11.72 16.07
CA GLU A 12 -5.27 -11.16 15.91
C GLU A 12 -5.61 -10.27 17.10
N TRP A 13 -6.11 -9.08 16.79
CA TRP A 13 -6.67 -8.22 17.81
C TRP A 13 -8.18 -8.48 17.93
N LYS A 14 -8.57 -9.02 19.08
CA LYS A 14 -9.98 -9.27 19.41
C LYS A 14 -10.63 -7.99 19.96
N GLN A 15 -10.89 -7.01 19.10
CA GLN A 15 -11.71 -5.88 19.48
C GLN A 15 -13.18 -6.17 19.13
N LYS A 16 -14.12 -5.73 19.97
CA LYS A 16 -15.52 -5.63 19.55
C LYS A 16 -15.58 -4.56 18.46
N THR A 17 -15.58 -4.99 17.21
CA THR A 17 -15.66 -4.09 16.08
C THR A 17 -17.10 -3.63 15.90
N VAL A 18 -17.30 -2.32 15.89
CA VAL A 18 -18.47 -1.75 15.25
C VAL A 18 -18.31 -2.03 13.76
N PRO A 19 -19.28 -2.65 13.08
CA PRO A 19 -19.22 -2.80 11.63
C PRO A 19 -18.96 -1.45 10.99
N PRO A 20 -18.15 -1.34 9.91
CA PRO A 20 -18.03 -0.11 9.16
C PRO A 20 -19.42 0.38 8.77
N GLN A 21 -19.66 1.67 8.92
CA GLN A 21 -20.91 2.25 8.44
C GLN A 21 -20.98 2.11 6.90
N PRO A 22 -22.18 1.97 6.33
CA PRO A 22 -22.36 2.09 4.89
C PRO A 22 -21.66 3.37 4.38
N HIS A 23 -20.98 3.26 3.23
CA HIS A 23 -20.21 4.36 2.64
C HIS A 23 -18.97 4.82 3.43
N PHE A 24 -18.44 3.95 4.28
CA PHE A 24 -17.18 4.22 4.99
C PHE A 24 -16.02 4.50 4.05
N CYS A 25 -15.87 3.70 3.00
CA CYS A 25 -15.01 3.96 1.86
C CYS A 25 -15.51 3.16 0.65
N THR A 26 -15.19 3.63 -0.55
CA THR A 26 -15.44 2.89 -1.79
C THR A 26 -14.57 1.63 -1.87
N ASN A 27 -15.06 0.62 -2.57
CA ASN A 27 -14.29 -0.57 -2.92
C ASN A 27 -14.90 -1.30 -4.13
N PRO A 28 -14.18 -2.20 -4.81
CA PRO A 28 -14.67 -2.87 -6.01
C PRO A 28 -15.92 -3.72 -5.79
N VAL A 29 -16.16 -4.20 -4.57
CA VAL A 29 -17.32 -5.06 -4.26
C VAL A 29 -18.61 -4.26 -4.20
N ASP A 30 -18.55 -2.95 -4.00
CA ASP A 30 -19.73 -2.07 -3.95
C ASP A 30 -20.53 -2.13 -5.26
N LEU A 31 -19.89 -2.40 -6.40
CA LEU A 31 -20.54 -2.61 -7.69
C LEU A 31 -21.49 -3.81 -7.72
N LEU A 32 -21.36 -4.72 -6.76
CA LEU A 32 -22.22 -5.90 -6.65
C LEU A 32 -23.40 -5.68 -5.71
N ALA A 33 -23.51 -4.51 -5.09
CA ALA A 33 -24.52 -4.17 -4.07
C ALA A 33 -24.62 -5.24 -2.96
N LEU A 34 -23.49 -5.85 -2.59
CA LEU A 34 -23.46 -6.85 -1.52
C LEU A 34 -23.66 -6.19 -0.14
N PRO A 35 -24.28 -6.90 0.81
CA PRO A 35 -24.39 -6.40 2.18
C PRO A 35 -23.03 -6.05 2.77
N SER A 36 -22.95 -4.94 3.50
CA SER A 36 -21.72 -4.42 4.08
C SER A 36 -20.99 -5.38 5.03
N ASP A 37 -21.71 -6.33 5.64
CA ASP A 37 -21.16 -7.35 6.52
C ASP A 37 -20.38 -8.46 5.79
N THR A 38 -20.62 -8.64 4.49
CA THR A 38 -19.85 -9.57 3.64
C THR A 38 -18.42 -9.06 3.34
N MET A 39 -18.15 -7.80 3.63
CA MET A 39 -16.91 -7.08 3.39
C MET A 39 -15.83 -7.38 4.44
N SER A 40 -15.57 -8.66 4.72
CA SER A 40 -14.57 -9.07 5.71
C SER A 40 -13.12 -8.68 5.35
N SER A 41 -12.86 -8.34 4.09
CA SER A 41 -11.52 -7.96 3.60
C SER A 41 -11.00 -6.65 4.22
N PHE A 42 -11.88 -5.75 4.68
CA PHE A 42 -11.50 -4.50 5.35
C PHE A 42 -11.21 -4.64 6.84
N ARG A 43 -11.27 -5.84 7.40
CA ARG A 43 -10.97 -6.06 8.81
C ARG A 43 -9.46 -6.20 9.00
N PHE A 44 -8.77 -5.09 9.16
CA PHE A 44 -7.35 -5.04 9.50
C PHE A 44 -7.08 -5.37 10.97
N HIS A 45 -7.60 -6.52 11.44
CA HIS A 45 -7.46 -6.94 12.84
C HIS A 45 -6.54 -8.15 13.00
N SER A 46 -5.91 -8.58 11.93
CA SER A 46 -4.96 -9.68 11.95
C SER A 46 -3.75 -9.39 11.09
N TRP A 47 -2.58 -9.80 11.58
CA TRP A 47 -1.30 -9.67 10.88
C TRP A 47 -0.58 -11.01 10.89
N LEU A 48 0.19 -11.25 9.86
CA LEU A 48 1.19 -12.30 9.84
C LEU A 48 2.52 -11.72 10.33
N ILE A 49 3.16 -12.39 11.28
CA ILE A 49 4.55 -12.16 11.67
C ILE A 49 5.37 -13.34 11.15
N ALA A 50 6.38 -13.05 10.32
CA ALA A 50 7.36 -14.01 9.86
C ALA A 50 8.65 -13.85 10.66
N GLU A 51 9.19 -14.94 11.19
CA GLU A 51 10.44 -15.01 11.93
C GLU A 51 11.41 -15.90 11.16
N VAL A 52 12.62 -15.40 10.87
CA VAL A 52 13.72 -16.17 10.28
C VAL A 52 14.79 -16.38 11.35
N GLU A 53 14.97 -17.61 11.78
CA GLU A 53 15.89 -18.03 12.85
C GLU A 53 17.17 -18.61 12.24
N THR A 54 18.32 -18.38 12.87
CA THR A 54 19.63 -18.86 12.40
C THR A 54 20.39 -19.68 13.45
N ASP A 55 21.41 -20.40 12.99
CA ASP A 55 22.36 -21.15 13.84
C ASP A 55 23.19 -20.28 14.78
N SER A 56 23.28 -18.98 14.52
CA SER A 56 23.92 -18.00 15.42
C SER A 56 22.99 -17.49 16.54
N GLY A 57 21.72 -17.90 16.56
CA GLY A 57 20.72 -17.40 17.49
C GLY A 57 20.08 -16.06 17.06
N ALA A 58 20.54 -15.43 15.97
CA ALA A 58 19.92 -14.23 15.46
C ALA A 58 18.55 -14.54 14.82
N VAL A 59 17.59 -13.64 15.05
CA VAL A 59 16.22 -13.74 14.53
C VAL A 59 15.83 -12.46 13.82
N GLY A 60 15.41 -12.59 12.56
CA GLY A 60 14.81 -11.51 11.80
C GLY A 60 13.27 -11.58 11.82
N ILE A 61 12.63 -10.42 11.76
CA ILE A 61 11.17 -10.29 11.85
C ILE A 61 10.66 -9.51 10.64
N GLY A 62 9.64 -10.06 9.97
CA GLY A 62 8.87 -9.38 8.93
C GLY A 62 7.39 -9.57 9.14
N ASN A 63 6.58 -8.91 8.34
CA ASN A 63 5.13 -8.99 8.47
C ASN A 63 4.39 -8.87 7.14
N ALA A 64 3.17 -9.38 7.09
CA ALA A 64 2.21 -9.17 6.02
C ALA A 64 0.80 -9.02 6.60
N ALA A 65 -0.04 -8.22 5.93
CA ALA A 65 -1.41 -7.96 6.37
C ALA A 65 -2.47 -8.67 5.51
N LEU A 66 -2.19 -8.91 4.22
CA LEU A 66 -3.14 -9.55 3.31
C LEU A 66 -3.35 -11.02 3.65
N SER A 67 -4.59 -11.39 3.98
CA SER A 67 -5.00 -12.77 4.28
C SER A 67 -3.98 -13.55 5.12
N PRO A 68 -3.68 -13.12 6.35
CA PRO A 68 -2.55 -13.63 7.14
C PRO A 68 -2.55 -15.14 7.31
N ARG A 69 -3.72 -15.76 7.44
CA ARG A 69 -3.85 -17.21 7.60
C ARG A 69 -3.43 -17.97 6.34
N VAL A 70 -3.78 -17.46 5.15
CA VAL A 70 -3.40 -18.08 3.87
C VAL A 70 -1.93 -17.82 3.59
N ALA A 71 -1.43 -16.61 3.80
CA ALA A 71 -0.01 -16.29 3.67
C ALA A 71 0.87 -17.17 4.58
N LYS A 72 0.39 -17.49 5.81
CA LYS A 72 1.05 -18.45 6.70
C LYS A 72 1.23 -19.81 6.04
N GLN A 73 0.21 -20.35 5.38
CA GLN A 73 0.31 -21.65 4.69
C GLN A 73 1.35 -21.60 3.56
N VAL A 74 1.42 -20.50 2.81
CA VAL A 74 2.45 -20.33 1.78
C VAL A 74 3.85 -20.35 2.41
N ILE A 75 4.07 -19.64 3.51
CA ILE A 75 5.37 -19.65 4.20
C ILE A 75 5.71 -21.05 4.70
N ASP A 76 4.80 -21.68 5.43
CA ASP A 76 5.08 -22.95 6.12
C ASP A 76 5.32 -24.11 5.12
N HIS A 77 4.59 -24.15 4.01
CA HIS A 77 4.61 -25.31 3.10
C HIS A 77 5.44 -25.08 1.83
N HIS A 78 5.61 -23.82 1.36
CA HIS A 78 6.32 -23.56 0.11
C HIS A 78 7.64 -22.81 0.33
N LEU A 79 7.70 -21.81 1.23
CA LEU A 79 8.90 -20.98 1.37
C LEU A 79 9.90 -21.56 2.37
N LYS A 80 9.44 -22.03 3.52
CA LYS A 80 10.31 -22.60 4.56
C LYS A 80 11.22 -23.74 4.07
N PRO A 81 10.75 -24.74 3.30
CA PRO A 81 11.63 -25.81 2.79
C PRO A 81 12.76 -25.31 1.90
N ILE A 82 12.57 -24.19 1.19
CA ILE A 82 13.57 -23.58 0.31
C ILE A 82 14.64 -22.84 1.12
N LEU A 83 14.24 -22.24 2.25
CA LEU A 83 15.05 -21.30 3.01
C LEU A 83 15.92 -21.99 4.07
N VAL A 84 15.43 -23.08 4.67
CA VAL A 84 16.18 -23.79 5.73
C VAL A 84 17.49 -24.36 5.18
N GLY A 85 18.58 -24.11 5.89
CA GLY A 85 19.94 -24.50 5.49
C GLY A 85 20.67 -23.47 4.65
N GLN A 86 19.98 -22.46 4.10
CA GLN A 86 20.57 -21.42 3.25
C GLN A 86 21.24 -20.31 4.10
N ASN A 87 22.11 -19.55 3.44
CA ASN A 87 22.72 -18.36 4.03
C ASN A 87 21.78 -17.14 3.86
N PRO A 88 21.33 -16.48 4.92
CA PRO A 88 20.41 -15.35 4.81
C PRO A 88 21.02 -14.12 4.10
N PHE A 89 22.33 -14.02 3.97
CA PHE A 89 22.97 -12.94 3.21
C PHE A 89 22.81 -13.07 1.70
N ASP A 90 22.45 -14.26 1.20
CA ASP A 90 22.15 -14.49 -0.21
C ASP A 90 20.70 -14.09 -0.55
N TYR A 91 20.19 -13.00 0.03
CA TYR A 91 18.78 -12.59 0.01
C TYR A 91 18.24 -12.42 -1.42
N GLU A 92 19.02 -11.94 -2.38
CA GLU A 92 18.60 -11.85 -3.79
C GLU A 92 18.36 -13.25 -4.40
N TYR A 93 19.26 -14.17 -4.15
CA TYR A 93 19.12 -15.56 -4.59
C TYR A 93 17.90 -16.22 -3.92
N LEU A 94 17.74 -16.05 -2.61
CA LEU A 94 16.61 -16.59 -1.86
C LEU A 94 15.29 -16.00 -2.34
N TRP A 95 15.27 -14.70 -2.65
CA TRP A 95 14.10 -14.06 -3.24
C TRP A 95 13.73 -14.71 -4.58
N GLN A 96 14.71 -14.94 -5.46
CA GLN A 96 14.49 -15.61 -6.75
C GLN A 96 13.99 -17.06 -6.57
N CYS A 97 14.52 -17.78 -5.60
CA CYS A 97 14.05 -19.14 -5.30
C CYS A 97 12.57 -19.13 -4.84
N MET A 98 12.22 -18.25 -3.91
CA MET A 98 10.84 -18.09 -3.44
C MET A 98 9.89 -17.69 -4.58
N TYR A 99 10.27 -16.72 -5.39
CA TYR A 99 9.45 -16.24 -6.50
C TYR A 99 9.24 -17.33 -7.56
N ARG A 100 10.33 -17.98 -8.00
CA ARG A 100 10.27 -19.01 -9.05
C ARG A 100 9.49 -20.25 -8.61
N SER A 101 9.59 -20.64 -7.34
CA SER A 101 8.85 -21.77 -6.80
C SER A 101 7.33 -21.51 -6.72
N THR A 102 6.93 -20.26 -6.65
CA THR A 102 5.52 -19.85 -6.56
C THR A 102 4.98 -19.20 -7.83
N ILE A 103 5.77 -19.12 -8.91
CA ILE A 103 5.44 -18.34 -10.12
C ILE A 103 4.11 -18.77 -10.76
N ALA A 104 3.75 -20.03 -10.65
CA ALA A 104 2.52 -20.57 -11.24
C ALA A 104 1.25 -20.04 -10.55
N PHE A 105 1.33 -19.64 -9.27
CA PHE A 105 0.14 -19.26 -8.48
C PHE A 105 0.35 -18.02 -7.59
N GLY A 106 1.58 -17.50 -7.46
CA GLY A 106 1.94 -16.49 -6.47
C GLY A 106 2.56 -15.21 -7.04
N ARG A 107 2.43 -14.93 -8.34
CA ARG A 107 3.03 -13.74 -8.97
C ARG A 107 2.46 -12.42 -8.45
N LYS A 108 1.20 -12.41 -8.03
CA LYS A 108 0.48 -11.29 -7.42
C LYS A 108 -0.30 -11.80 -6.20
N GLY A 109 -0.74 -10.92 -5.35
CA GLY A 109 -1.59 -11.23 -4.21
C GLY A 109 -0.86 -11.94 -3.07
N ILE A 110 -1.49 -12.97 -2.50
CA ILE A 110 -1.07 -13.57 -1.23
C ILE A 110 0.30 -14.25 -1.31
N GLY A 111 0.65 -14.85 -2.44
CA GLY A 111 1.99 -15.43 -2.64
C GLY A 111 3.09 -14.39 -2.48
N MET A 112 2.92 -13.23 -3.10
CA MET A 112 3.87 -12.12 -2.97
C MET A 112 3.86 -11.49 -1.58
N ALA A 113 2.71 -11.40 -0.92
CA ALA A 113 2.65 -10.95 0.48
C ALA A 113 3.44 -11.87 1.41
N ALA A 114 3.37 -13.18 1.20
CA ALA A 114 4.16 -14.17 1.96
C ALA A 114 5.67 -14.00 1.70
N ILE A 115 6.08 -13.83 0.44
CA ILE A 115 7.47 -13.56 0.07
C ILE A 115 7.94 -12.25 0.67
N SER A 116 7.11 -11.19 0.62
CA SER A 116 7.43 -9.89 1.22
C SER A 116 7.71 -9.99 2.71
N ALA A 117 6.89 -10.74 3.45
CA ALA A 117 7.09 -10.94 4.89
C ALA A 117 8.44 -11.60 5.21
N VAL A 118 8.81 -12.61 4.43
CA VAL A 118 10.09 -13.31 4.58
C VAL A 118 11.27 -12.41 4.17
N ASP A 119 11.16 -11.69 3.06
CA ASP A 119 12.19 -10.76 2.60
C ASP A 119 12.47 -9.65 3.63
N ILE A 120 11.42 -9.06 4.20
CA ILE A 120 11.55 -8.08 5.29
C ILE A 120 12.26 -8.71 6.49
N ALA A 121 11.92 -9.96 6.85
CA ALA A 121 12.59 -10.67 7.94
C ALA A 121 14.09 -10.93 7.65
N LEU A 122 14.44 -11.24 6.40
CA LEU A 122 15.85 -11.38 6.00
C LEU A 122 16.61 -10.06 6.13
N TRP A 123 16.04 -8.95 5.68
CA TRP A 123 16.65 -7.63 5.83
C TRP A 123 16.81 -7.20 7.29
N ASP A 124 15.79 -7.46 8.13
CA ASP A 124 15.85 -7.20 9.58
C ASP A 124 16.97 -8.05 10.24
N LEU A 125 17.04 -9.33 9.88
CA LEU A 125 18.11 -10.24 10.35
C LEU A 125 19.50 -9.72 9.98
N ILE A 126 19.72 -9.36 8.73
CA ILE A 126 21.01 -8.84 8.23
C ILE A 126 21.38 -7.56 8.97
N GLY A 127 20.40 -6.64 9.13
CA GLY A 127 20.61 -5.41 9.89
C GLY A 127 21.03 -5.66 11.34
N LYS A 128 20.39 -6.61 12.03
CA LYS A 128 20.72 -7.00 13.40
C LYS A 128 22.11 -7.63 13.50
N VAL A 129 22.45 -8.53 12.60
CA VAL A 129 23.76 -9.20 12.58
C VAL A 129 24.89 -8.20 12.33
N LEU A 130 24.69 -7.29 11.39
CA LEU A 130 25.66 -6.25 11.05
C LEU A 130 25.62 -5.05 12.02
N LYS A 131 24.67 -5.03 12.96
CA LYS A 131 24.42 -3.89 13.88
C LYS A 131 24.23 -2.57 13.13
N GLN A 132 23.54 -2.61 11.98
CA GLN A 132 23.25 -1.45 11.16
C GLN A 132 21.76 -1.37 10.87
N PRO A 133 21.14 -0.18 10.92
CA PRO A 133 19.77 -0.02 10.45
C PRO A 133 19.70 -0.27 8.94
N VAL A 134 18.60 -0.87 8.49
CA VAL A 134 18.45 -1.33 7.11
C VAL A 134 18.68 -0.21 6.07
N PHE A 135 18.26 1.04 6.34
CA PHE A 135 18.52 2.15 5.42
C PHE A 135 20.00 2.36 5.11
N ARG A 136 20.91 2.06 6.04
CA ARG A 136 22.36 2.13 5.78
C ARG A 136 22.84 1.05 4.83
N LEU A 137 22.23 -0.12 4.90
CA LEU A 137 22.53 -1.24 4.00
C LEU A 137 21.94 -1.01 2.59
N LEU A 138 20.91 -0.19 2.48
CA LEU A 138 20.29 0.18 1.20
C LEU A 138 21.02 1.28 0.43
N GLY A 139 21.97 1.96 1.05
CA GLY A 139 22.74 3.05 0.40
C GLY A 139 23.06 4.20 1.35
N GLY A 140 22.40 4.23 2.49
CA GLY A 140 22.62 5.26 3.50
C GLY A 140 21.52 6.31 3.53
N LYS A 141 21.74 7.34 4.32
CA LYS A 141 20.76 8.38 4.58
C LYS A 141 20.82 9.48 3.53
N THR A 142 19.78 9.62 2.71
CA THR A 142 19.65 10.70 1.73
C THR A 142 18.94 11.95 2.29
N LYS A 143 18.18 11.82 3.37
CA LYS A 143 17.43 12.91 4.01
C LYS A 143 17.42 12.77 5.54
N SER A 144 17.25 13.88 6.25
CA SER A 144 17.27 13.89 7.72
C SER A 144 15.88 13.66 8.34
N ARG A 145 14.82 13.91 7.58
CA ARG A 145 13.41 13.75 7.98
C ARG A 145 12.62 13.18 6.82
N ILE A 146 11.59 12.41 7.14
CA ILE A 146 10.63 11.88 6.18
C ILE A 146 9.33 12.67 6.35
N PRO A 147 8.88 13.43 5.32
CA PRO A 147 7.54 14.01 5.34
C PRO A 147 6.49 12.90 5.36
N VAL A 148 5.44 13.08 6.14
CA VAL A 148 4.33 12.14 6.25
C VAL A 148 3.01 12.88 6.11
N TYR A 149 1.96 12.17 5.71
CA TYR A 149 0.61 12.70 5.66
C TYR A 149 -0.36 11.88 6.53
N ALA A 150 -1.42 12.52 7.01
CA ALA A 150 -2.48 11.83 7.71
C ALA A 150 -3.36 11.07 6.68
N SER A 151 -3.36 9.74 6.74
CA SER A 151 -4.16 8.87 5.86
C SER A 151 -5.37 8.33 6.59
N ARG A 152 -6.36 9.19 6.80
CA ARG A 152 -7.64 8.91 7.48
C ARG A 152 -8.76 9.59 6.69
N LEU A 153 -9.61 10.34 7.35
CA LEU A 153 -10.68 11.16 6.75
C LEU A 153 -11.62 10.30 5.89
N TYR A 154 -12.14 9.24 6.49
CA TYR A 154 -13.13 8.37 5.85
C TYR A 154 -14.47 9.10 5.61
N GLY A 155 -15.30 8.56 4.73
CA GLY A 155 -16.67 9.05 4.52
C GLY A 155 -17.47 9.01 5.84
N GLN A 156 -17.86 10.19 6.32
CA GLN A 156 -18.54 10.41 7.61
C GLN A 156 -19.36 11.70 7.54
N PRO A 157 -20.18 12.05 8.55
CA PRO A 157 -20.85 13.34 8.60
C PRO A 157 -19.88 14.51 8.41
N LEU A 158 -20.27 15.49 7.60
CA LEU A 158 -19.36 16.57 7.18
C LEU A 158 -18.76 17.37 8.35
N GLU A 159 -19.55 17.55 9.42
CA GLU A 159 -19.08 18.23 10.63
C GLU A 159 -17.97 17.45 11.35
N ASP A 160 -18.08 16.12 11.40
CA ASP A 160 -17.07 15.25 11.99
C ASP A 160 -15.82 15.21 11.11
N LEU A 161 -15.99 15.16 9.81
CA LEU A 161 -14.91 15.22 8.83
C LEU A 161 -14.12 16.54 8.95
N ALA A 162 -14.82 17.67 9.03
CA ALA A 162 -14.19 18.98 9.23
C ALA A 162 -13.41 19.04 10.55
N ARG A 163 -13.99 18.51 11.63
CA ARG A 163 -13.33 18.47 12.96
C ARG A 163 -12.07 17.60 12.92
N GLU A 164 -12.13 16.43 12.28
CA GLU A 164 -10.97 15.54 12.12
C GLU A 164 -9.86 16.18 11.28
N ALA A 165 -10.22 16.82 10.16
CA ALA A 165 -9.26 17.54 9.31
C ALA A 165 -8.59 18.71 10.05
N ALA A 166 -9.36 19.53 10.80
CA ALA A 166 -8.84 20.59 11.63
C ALA A 166 -7.91 20.07 12.72
N GLN A 167 -8.22 18.94 13.32
CA GLN A 167 -7.37 18.28 14.32
C GLN A 167 -6.01 17.89 13.72
N TYR A 168 -5.95 17.25 12.52
CA TYR A 168 -4.67 16.93 11.90
C TYR A 168 -3.87 18.18 11.53
N LYS A 169 -4.53 19.23 11.04
CA LYS A 169 -3.87 20.51 10.78
C LYS A 169 -3.25 21.09 12.07
N SER A 170 -3.98 21.05 13.19
CA SER A 170 -3.48 21.54 14.49
C SER A 170 -2.32 20.71 15.05
N GLN A 171 -2.22 19.43 14.67
CA GLN A 171 -1.10 18.55 15.00
C GLN A 171 0.15 18.80 14.13
N GLY A 172 0.06 19.71 13.16
CA GLY A 172 1.18 20.08 12.29
C GLY A 172 1.32 19.25 11.00
N PHE A 173 0.35 18.41 10.66
CA PHE A 173 0.35 17.73 9.35
C PHE A 173 0.21 18.75 8.22
N GLN A 174 1.12 18.68 7.26
CA GLN A 174 1.13 19.52 6.05
C GLN A 174 0.42 18.85 4.87
N ALA A 175 0.01 17.61 5.03
CA ALA A 175 -0.69 16.86 4.00
C ALA A 175 -1.64 15.84 4.64
N MET A 176 -2.77 15.57 3.97
CA MET A 176 -3.74 14.57 4.41
C MET A 176 -4.51 13.95 3.26
N LYS A 177 -4.91 12.70 3.41
CA LYS A 177 -5.65 11.94 2.41
C LYS A 177 -7.04 11.59 2.93
N LEU A 178 -8.07 11.96 2.18
CA LEU A 178 -9.45 11.54 2.40
C LEU A 178 -9.80 10.32 1.55
N ARG A 179 -10.84 9.60 1.96
CA ARG A 179 -11.39 8.47 1.21
C ARG A 179 -12.81 8.79 0.74
N PHE A 180 -13.09 8.45 -0.52
CA PHE A 180 -14.44 8.56 -1.05
C PHE A 180 -15.36 7.51 -0.44
N GLY A 181 -16.63 7.85 -0.26
CA GLY A 181 -17.64 6.96 0.30
C GLY A 181 -18.55 6.34 -0.75
N TRP A 182 -18.67 6.96 -1.93
CA TRP A 182 -19.66 6.60 -2.95
C TRP A 182 -19.02 6.25 -4.28
N GLY A 183 -19.69 5.37 -5.01
CA GLY A 183 -19.23 4.83 -6.27
C GLY A 183 -20.29 4.89 -7.38
N PRO A 184 -20.08 4.14 -8.49
CA PRO A 184 -20.94 4.18 -9.66
C PRO A 184 -22.42 3.87 -9.39
N LEU A 185 -22.73 2.96 -8.46
CA LEU A 185 -24.14 2.62 -8.14
C LEU A 185 -24.90 3.74 -7.43
N ASP A 186 -24.20 4.70 -6.83
CA ASP A 186 -24.80 5.85 -6.16
C ASP A 186 -25.15 7.00 -7.13
N GLY A 187 -24.77 6.87 -8.39
CA GLY A 187 -25.10 7.80 -9.47
C GLY A 187 -24.67 9.24 -9.21
N ALA A 188 -25.43 10.21 -9.73
CA ALA A 188 -25.10 11.62 -9.58
C ALA A 188 -25.17 12.11 -8.12
N ALA A 189 -26.05 11.54 -7.30
CA ALA A 189 -26.14 11.89 -5.89
C ALA A 189 -24.90 11.48 -5.13
N GLY A 190 -24.31 10.28 -5.43
CA GLY A 190 -23.05 9.85 -4.86
C GLY A 190 -21.88 10.71 -5.28
N MET A 191 -21.84 11.13 -6.56
CA MET A 191 -20.83 12.10 -7.04
C MET A 191 -20.87 13.41 -6.25
N GLN A 192 -22.08 13.96 -6.06
CA GLN A 192 -22.24 15.20 -5.30
C GLN A 192 -21.78 15.04 -3.85
N ARG A 193 -22.10 13.94 -3.20
CA ARG A 193 -21.62 13.65 -1.83
C ARG A 193 -20.09 13.53 -1.76
N ASN A 194 -19.47 12.88 -2.73
CA ASN A 194 -18.01 12.81 -2.82
C ASN A 194 -17.38 14.22 -2.98
N LEU A 195 -17.99 15.09 -3.80
CA LEU A 195 -17.54 16.48 -3.94
C LEU A 195 -17.69 17.25 -2.63
N GLU A 196 -18.75 17.01 -1.87
CA GLU A 196 -18.94 17.63 -0.55
C GLU A 196 -17.88 17.21 0.46
N LEU A 197 -17.44 15.93 0.45
CA LEU A 197 -16.30 15.49 1.28
C LEU A 197 -15.04 16.29 0.95
N VAL A 198 -14.68 16.37 -0.33
CA VAL A 198 -13.48 17.09 -0.78
C VAL A 198 -13.57 18.57 -0.46
N ARG A 199 -14.72 19.21 -0.76
CA ARG A 199 -14.98 20.62 -0.43
C ARG A 199 -14.79 20.87 1.05
N THR A 200 -15.42 20.08 1.90
CA THR A 200 -15.37 20.22 3.36
C THR A 200 -13.93 20.17 3.87
N VAL A 201 -13.14 19.20 3.41
CA VAL A 201 -11.74 19.10 3.83
C VAL A 201 -10.96 20.32 3.35
N ARG A 202 -11.07 20.69 2.06
CA ARG A 202 -10.34 21.82 1.48
C ARG A 202 -10.68 23.15 2.18
N GLU A 203 -11.96 23.44 2.39
CA GLU A 203 -12.42 24.65 3.09
C GLU A 203 -11.94 24.69 4.54
N THR A 204 -11.85 23.54 5.21
CA THR A 204 -11.38 23.45 6.59
C THR A 204 -9.88 23.68 6.72
N VAL A 205 -9.08 23.12 5.82
CA VAL A 205 -7.62 23.15 5.97
C VAL A 205 -6.94 24.28 5.18
N GLY A 206 -7.63 24.85 4.18
CA GLY A 206 -7.08 25.89 3.31
C GLY A 206 -6.14 25.36 2.24
N ASP A 207 -5.63 26.24 1.38
CA ASP A 207 -4.84 25.87 0.19
C ASP A 207 -3.40 25.47 0.50
N GLU A 208 -2.89 25.82 1.67
CA GLU A 208 -1.50 25.52 2.08
C GLU A 208 -1.29 24.06 2.48
N ILE A 209 -2.35 23.30 2.70
CA ILE A 209 -2.29 21.89 3.06
C ILE A 209 -2.50 21.05 1.80
N ASP A 210 -1.58 20.13 1.54
CA ASP A 210 -1.76 19.13 0.48
C ASP A 210 -2.93 18.20 0.80
N VAL A 211 -3.93 18.15 -0.06
CA VAL A 211 -5.07 17.23 0.08
C VAL A 211 -5.02 16.20 -1.04
N MET A 212 -5.11 14.94 -0.69
CA MET A 212 -5.23 13.81 -1.59
C MET A 212 -6.56 13.12 -1.41
N ALA A 213 -7.03 12.40 -2.42
CA ALA A 213 -8.27 11.65 -2.38
C ALA A 213 -8.08 10.23 -2.90
N ASP A 214 -8.75 9.26 -2.27
CA ASP A 214 -8.56 7.84 -2.51
C ASP A 214 -9.92 7.18 -2.81
N ALA A 215 -10.04 6.52 -3.96
CA ALA A 215 -11.23 5.76 -4.36
C ALA A 215 -11.09 4.24 -4.15
N TYR A 216 -9.92 3.78 -3.71
CA TYR A 216 -9.67 2.38 -3.37
C TYR A 216 -10.25 1.39 -4.40
N MET A 217 -9.95 1.60 -5.68
CA MET A 217 -10.38 0.74 -6.80
C MET A 217 -11.91 0.66 -6.99
N GLY A 218 -12.68 1.55 -6.34
CA GLY A 218 -14.15 1.44 -6.27
C GLY A 218 -14.89 2.08 -7.44
N TRP A 219 -14.19 2.67 -8.42
CA TRP A 219 -14.84 3.33 -9.54
C TRP A 219 -14.66 2.58 -10.86
N THR A 220 -15.57 2.79 -11.78
CA THR A 220 -15.40 2.43 -13.19
C THR A 220 -14.68 3.57 -13.93
N LEU A 221 -14.06 3.24 -15.07
CA LEU A 221 -13.41 4.25 -15.92
C LEU A 221 -14.40 5.35 -16.35
N GLU A 222 -15.64 4.98 -16.66
CA GLU A 222 -16.68 5.94 -17.03
C GLU A 222 -16.99 6.90 -15.88
N TYR A 223 -17.20 6.37 -14.66
CA TYR A 223 -17.46 7.20 -13.48
C TYR A 223 -16.27 8.11 -13.17
N ALA A 224 -15.04 7.58 -13.21
CA ALA A 224 -13.83 8.33 -12.96
C ALA A 224 -13.63 9.49 -13.95
N ARG A 225 -13.90 9.26 -15.24
CA ARG A 225 -13.85 10.32 -16.28
C ARG A 225 -14.86 11.45 -16.04
N ARG A 226 -15.98 11.19 -15.42
CA ARG A 226 -16.96 12.21 -15.05
C ARG A 226 -16.59 12.91 -13.74
N MET A 227 -16.04 12.17 -12.78
CA MET A 227 -15.76 12.69 -11.45
C MET A 227 -14.47 13.55 -11.40
N ILE A 228 -13.39 13.10 -12.05
CA ILE A 228 -12.07 13.75 -11.96
C ILE A 228 -12.12 15.23 -12.43
N PRO A 229 -12.79 15.61 -13.53
CA PRO A 229 -12.88 17.02 -13.90
C PRO A 229 -13.57 17.90 -12.87
N LEU A 230 -14.50 17.36 -12.10
CA LEU A 230 -15.20 18.10 -11.05
C LEU A 230 -14.31 18.39 -9.83
N LEU A 231 -13.18 17.67 -9.72
CA LEU A 231 -12.20 17.81 -8.63
C LEU A 231 -11.15 18.89 -8.91
N GLU A 232 -11.02 19.39 -10.14
CA GLU A 232 -9.96 20.33 -10.56
C GLU A 232 -9.83 21.53 -9.62
N LYS A 233 -10.93 22.19 -9.30
CA LYS A 233 -11.00 23.38 -8.45
C LYS A 233 -10.56 23.19 -6.99
N TYR A 234 -10.37 21.94 -6.57
CA TYR A 234 -9.92 21.64 -5.21
C TYR A 234 -8.41 21.40 -5.12
N HIS A 235 -7.69 21.48 -6.24
CA HIS A 235 -6.23 21.36 -6.29
C HIS A 235 -5.69 20.16 -5.51
N LEU A 236 -6.25 18.95 -5.79
CA LEU A 236 -5.78 17.73 -5.16
C LEU A 236 -4.34 17.43 -5.64
N ARG A 237 -3.50 17.02 -4.70
CA ARG A 237 -2.14 16.59 -4.99
C ARG A 237 -2.11 15.31 -5.82
N TRP A 238 -3.03 14.38 -5.57
CA TRP A 238 -3.32 13.23 -6.42
C TRP A 238 -4.69 12.62 -6.12
N MET A 239 -5.18 11.86 -7.09
CA MET A 239 -6.28 10.92 -7.00
C MET A 239 -5.70 9.50 -6.96
N GLU A 240 -5.99 8.74 -5.87
CA GLU A 240 -5.43 7.42 -5.61
C GLU A 240 -6.42 6.33 -6.02
N GLU A 241 -5.92 5.32 -6.74
CA GLU A 241 -6.62 4.11 -7.17
C GLU A 241 -8.07 4.33 -7.64
N PRO A 242 -8.30 5.18 -8.68
CA PRO A 242 -9.66 5.42 -9.16
C PRO A 242 -10.34 4.17 -9.72
N VAL A 243 -9.59 3.29 -10.40
CA VAL A 243 -10.08 2.07 -11.03
C VAL A 243 -9.32 0.84 -10.52
N VAL A 244 -9.78 -0.36 -10.85
CA VAL A 244 -9.11 -1.61 -10.46
C VAL A 244 -7.69 -1.70 -11.02
N PRO A 245 -6.73 -2.32 -10.31
CA PRO A 245 -5.31 -2.34 -10.69
C PRO A 245 -5.04 -3.05 -12.02
N ASP A 246 -5.95 -3.93 -12.45
CA ASP A 246 -5.84 -4.61 -13.75
C ASP A 246 -6.12 -3.69 -14.95
N ASP A 247 -6.78 -2.54 -14.74
CA ASP A 247 -7.10 -1.58 -15.80
C ASP A 247 -6.01 -0.53 -15.96
N ILE A 248 -4.78 -0.98 -16.30
CA ILE A 248 -3.64 -0.10 -16.55
C ILE A 248 -3.93 0.92 -17.67
N ALA A 249 -4.67 0.51 -18.70
CA ALA A 249 -5.07 1.40 -19.78
C ALA A 249 -6.04 2.49 -19.27
N GLY A 250 -6.94 2.14 -18.37
CA GLY A 250 -7.83 3.09 -17.69
C GLY A 250 -7.05 4.11 -16.86
N TYR A 251 -6.06 3.68 -16.09
CA TYR A 251 -5.16 4.60 -15.39
C TYR A 251 -4.48 5.59 -16.34
N ALA A 252 -3.89 5.09 -17.44
CA ALA A 252 -3.25 5.92 -18.45
C ALA A 252 -4.24 6.93 -19.09
N ALA A 253 -5.46 6.48 -19.37
CA ALA A 253 -6.51 7.34 -19.91
C ALA A 253 -6.97 8.43 -18.93
N LEU A 254 -7.02 8.14 -17.62
CA LEU A 254 -7.35 9.11 -16.58
C LEU A 254 -6.21 10.12 -16.37
N LYS A 255 -4.95 9.66 -16.35
CA LYS A 255 -3.79 10.53 -16.29
C LYS A 255 -3.72 11.47 -17.48
N ALA A 256 -4.06 11.00 -18.69
CA ALA A 256 -4.07 11.81 -19.90
C ALA A 256 -5.08 12.97 -19.87
N LEU A 257 -6.05 12.97 -18.96
CA LEU A 257 -6.94 14.11 -18.74
C LEU A 257 -6.18 15.34 -18.23
N ASN A 258 -5.03 15.15 -17.58
CA ASN A 258 -4.16 16.20 -17.06
C ASN A 258 -4.89 17.19 -16.13
N VAL A 259 -5.83 16.72 -15.35
CA VAL A 259 -6.66 17.53 -14.43
C VAL A 259 -6.15 17.37 -12.99
N VAL A 260 -6.07 16.13 -12.52
CA VAL A 260 -5.53 15.77 -11.21
C VAL A 260 -4.50 14.68 -11.40
N PRO A 261 -3.30 14.77 -10.77
CA PRO A 261 -2.31 13.70 -10.84
C PRO A 261 -2.89 12.37 -10.36
N ILE A 262 -2.54 11.28 -11.02
CA ILE A 262 -3.02 9.94 -10.68
C ILE A 262 -1.94 9.19 -9.91
N SER A 263 -2.31 8.55 -8.82
CA SER A 263 -1.44 7.68 -8.05
C SER A 263 -2.00 6.27 -7.91
N GLY A 264 -1.13 5.31 -7.68
CA GLY A 264 -1.53 3.92 -7.46
C GLY A 264 -0.33 3.00 -7.26
N GLY A 265 -0.65 1.74 -6.99
CA GLY A 265 0.36 0.70 -6.86
C GLY A 265 0.38 -0.03 -5.53
N GLU A 266 -0.48 0.32 -4.56
CA GLU A 266 -0.59 -0.47 -3.33
C GLU A 266 -1.11 -1.90 -3.60
N HIS A 267 -1.84 -2.10 -4.69
CA HIS A 267 -2.33 -3.40 -5.15
C HIS A 267 -1.55 -3.95 -6.35
N GLU A 268 -0.39 -3.34 -6.69
CA GLU A 268 0.51 -3.90 -7.69
C GLU A 268 1.68 -4.64 -7.02
N PHE A 269 2.24 -5.62 -7.75
CA PHE A 269 3.21 -6.57 -7.22
C PHE A 269 4.42 -6.68 -8.16
N THR A 270 5.59 -6.83 -7.56
CA THR A 270 6.86 -7.05 -8.23
C THR A 270 7.34 -5.93 -9.15
N LEU A 271 8.62 -5.91 -9.43
CA LEU A 271 9.22 -5.04 -10.45
C LEU A 271 8.52 -5.16 -11.82
N TYR A 272 7.99 -6.34 -12.14
CA TYR A 272 7.38 -6.61 -13.45
C TYR A 272 6.05 -5.84 -13.64
N GLY A 273 5.18 -5.84 -12.61
CA GLY A 273 3.93 -5.09 -12.68
C GLY A 273 4.17 -3.56 -12.68
N PHE A 274 5.12 -3.09 -11.87
CA PHE A 274 5.47 -1.67 -11.88
C PHE A 274 6.11 -1.21 -13.19
N ARG A 275 6.88 -2.09 -13.87
CA ARG A 275 7.36 -1.80 -15.22
C ARG A 275 6.19 -1.59 -16.18
N GLU A 276 5.17 -2.44 -16.15
CA GLU A 276 3.97 -2.30 -16.99
C GLU A 276 3.24 -0.98 -16.73
N MET A 277 3.07 -0.59 -15.46
CA MET A 277 2.48 0.72 -15.10
C MET A 277 3.30 1.90 -15.63
N ILE A 278 4.62 1.83 -15.52
CA ILE A 278 5.53 2.90 -15.95
C ILE A 278 5.55 2.99 -17.48
N ASP A 279 5.70 1.86 -18.18
CA ASP A 279 5.73 1.80 -19.64
C ASP A 279 4.42 2.34 -20.25
N ALA A 280 3.29 2.04 -19.63
CA ALA A 280 1.98 2.57 -20.00
C ALA A 280 1.77 4.04 -19.59
N ARG A 281 2.70 4.66 -18.86
CA ARG A 281 2.54 6.00 -18.25
C ARG A 281 1.26 6.13 -17.43
N ALA A 282 0.92 5.08 -16.70
CA ALA A 282 -0.36 4.95 -16.02
C ALA A 282 -0.52 5.87 -14.80
N VAL A 283 0.57 6.22 -14.12
CA VAL A 283 0.53 7.02 -12.89
C VAL A 283 1.54 8.17 -12.89
N ASP A 284 1.27 9.19 -12.08
CA ASP A 284 2.18 10.30 -11.77
C ASP A 284 2.96 10.03 -10.48
N VAL A 285 2.41 9.21 -9.58
CA VAL A 285 3.02 8.83 -8.30
C VAL A 285 2.89 7.33 -8.10
N ILE A 286 4.01 6.67 -7.82
CA ILE A 286 4.03 5.23 -7.47
C ILE A 286 3.87 5.07 -5.96
N GLN A 287 2.93 4.21 -5.56
CA GLN A 287 2.60 3.93 -4.16
C GLN A 287 2.68 2.44 -3.84
N PHE A 288 3.82 1.79 -4.10
CA PHE A 288 3.94 0.38 -3.71
C PHE A 288 3.78 0.18 -2.19
N ASP A 289 3.31 -0.98 -1.79
CA ASP A 289 3.34 -1.46 -0.40
C ASP A 289 4.48 -2.46 -0.25
N THR A 290 5.44 -2.19 0.64
CA THR A 290 6.60 -3.07 0.85
C THR A 290 6.19 -4.46 1.34
N ASN A 291 5.04 -4.59 2.02
CA ASN A 291 4.48 -5.89 2.41
C ASN A 291 3.83 -6.67 1.24
N ARG A 292 3.68 -6.04 0.07
CA ARG A 292 2.99 -6.63 -1.08
C ARG A 292 3.90 -6.73 -2.31
N VAL A 293 4.73 -5.73 -2.55
CA VAL A 293 5.57 -5.62 -3.77
C VAL A 293 6.61 -6.73 -3.91
N GLY A 294 6.91 -7.46 -2.85
CA GLY A 294 7.98 -8.46 -2.78
C GLY A 294 9.07 -8.10 -1.77
N GLY A 295 8.71 -7.31 -0.75
CA GLY A 295 9.60 -6.90 0.33
C GLY A 295 10.52 -5.73 -0.04
N ILE A 296 11.50 -5.49 0.79
CA ILE A 296 12.49 -4.41 0.64
C ILE A 296 13.33 -4.61 -0.63
N THR A 297 13.66 -5.86 -0.96
CA THR A 297 14.43 -6.21 -2.17
C THR A 297 13.73 -5.69 -3.44
N GLN A 298 12.44 -5.89 -3.58
CA GLN A 298 11.70 -5.39 -4.75
C GLN A 298 11.40 -3.89 -4.64
N ALA A 299 11.07 -3.40 -3.45
CA ALA A 299 10.84 -1.97 -3.22
C ALA A 299 12.02 -1.12 -3.69
N LYS A 300 13.26 -1.54 -3.39
CA LYS A 300 14.48 -0.89 -3.88
C LYS A 300 14.56 -0.87 -5.40
N LYS A 301 14.25 -1.99 -6.06
CA LYS A 301 14.31 -2.11 -7.53
C LYS A 301 13.24 -1.25 -8.21
N VAL A 302 12.02 -1.24 -7.66
CA VAL A 302 10.92 -0.38 -8.15
C VAL A 302 11.27 1.09 -7.97
N SER A 303 11.86 1.48 -6.84
CA SER A 303 12.30 2.86 -6.60
C SER A 303 13.36 3.31 -7.61
N ALA A 304 14.36 2.47 -7.89
CA ALA A 304 15.40 2.78 -8.88
C ALA A 304 14.82 2.87 -10.30
N LEU A 305 13.85 2.01 -10.64
CA LEU A 305 13.16 2.09 -11.91
C LEU A 305 12.35 3.39 -12.03
N ALA A 306 11.57 3.72 -11.00
CA ALA A 306 10.77 4.95 -10.97
C ALA A 306 11.65 6.21 -11.08
N GLU A 307 12.79 6.23 -10.38
CA GLU A 307 13.79 7.31 -10.44
C GLU A 307 14.28 7.53 -11.88
N ALA A 308 14.60 6.45 -12.61
CA ALA A 308 15.05 6.56 -14.01
C ALA A 308 14.01 7.18 -14.95
N TYR A 309 12.72 7.11 -14.58
CA TYR A 309 11.61 7.74 -15.33
C TYR A 309 11.15 9.07 -14.72
N GLY A 310 11.80 9.55 -13.67
CA GLY A 310 11.42 10.79 -12.98
C GLY A 310 10.08 10.72 -12.24
N ILE A 311 9.62 9.51 -11.88
CA ILE A 311 8.34 9.31 -11.19
C ILE A 311 8.59 9.25 -9.68
N PRO A 312 7.96 10.11 -8.87
CA PRO A 312 8.10 10.08 -7.42
C PRO A 312 7.49 8.80 -6.83
N VAL A 313 8.12 8.31 -5.77
CA VAL A 313 7.67 7.16 -5.00
C VAL A 313 7.25 7.60 -3.61
N ILE A 314 6.01 7.29 -3.24
CA ILE A 314 5.43 7.54 -1.91
C ILE A 314 4.80 6.23 -1.45
N PRO A 315 5.52 5.37 -0.69
CA PRO A 315 5.02 4.06 -0.33
C PRO A 315 3.71 4.11 0.45
N HIS A 316 2.83 3.15 0.17
CA HIS A 316 1.59 2.95 0.92
C HIS A 316 1.89 2.55 2.36
N ALA A 317 1.10 3.07 3.30
CA ALA A 317 1.12 2.82 4.74
C ALA A 317 2.37 3.33 5.50
N GLY A 318 2.15 3.69 6.76
CA GLY A 318 3.19 4.17 7.68
C GLY A 318 3.95 3.04 8.39
N GLN A 319 4.42 2.04 7.66
CA GLN A 319 5.13 0.90 8.25
C GLN A 319 6.64 1.17 8.37
N MET A 320 7.26 0.66 9.42
CA MET A 320 8.68 0.95 9.74
C MET A 320 9.65 0.59 8.62
N HIS A 321 9.42 -0.50 7.89
CA HIS A 321 10.25 -0.90 6.76
C HIS A 321 10.14 0.08 5.57
N ASN A 322 8.98 0.71 5.35
CA ASN A 322 8.84 1.79 4.36
C ASN A 322 9.76 2.97 4.69
N TYR A 323 9.90 3.34 5.98
CA TYR A 323 10.80 4.42 6.38
C TYR A 323 12.25 4.13 6.06
N HIS A 324 12.69 2.87 6.16
CA HIS A 324 14.04 2.49 5.72
C HIS A 324 14.23 2.68 4.22
N VAL A 325 13.24 2.30 3.41
CA VAL A 325 13.31 2.48 1.94
C VAL A 325 13.30 3.97 1.58
N VAL A 326 12.41 4.76 2.18
CA VAL A 326 12.29 6.20 1.90
C VAL A 326 13.51 6.99 2.40
N MET A 327 14.16 6.55 3.48
CA MET A 327 15.33 7.21 4.03
C MET A 327 16.57 7.01 3.16
N ALA A 328 16.69 5.87 2.50
CA ALA A 328 17.78 5.54 1.59
C ALA A 328 17.56 6.08 0.19
#